data_3d4e7ca2c66134f54d52997103d55ff5
#
_entry.id   3d4e7ca2c66134f54d52997103d55ff5
#
_cell.length_a   1.000
_cell.length_b   1.000
_cell.length_c   1.000
_cell.angle_alpha   90.00
_cell.angle_beta   90.00
_cell.angle_gamma   90.00
#
_symmetry.space_group_name_H-M   'P 1'
#
loop_
_entity.id
_entity.type
_entity.pdbx_description
1 polymer ?
#
loop_
_entity_poly.entity_id
_entity_poly.type
_entity_poly.pdbx_seq_one_letter_code
_entity_poly.pdbx_strand_id
1 'polypeptide(L)'
;MCIRDSVWLVLATFQNIIVGNDFRIPGDCWPLIVISASGLTLYYYGTLAAMKVGEMSIYYPIVRSSPIAIVIFSWLILGEKYTSLSVIAILVIFVGAIMLQNSRPGFLGKKKALALAFMAMAGSASYSISDAIVVQKVKPSTLLFYCYILVSLFLFLMLSFNNRIKKNTVIVLIEQWKLDQYRILSAGVISYCSYYLILIAFELGGDAAIVSAIRQASIPISVLLAGYFLKENETFRRLGWATLIAVGIFLLSITD
;
A
#
# COMPACT_ATOMS: atom_id res chain seq x y z
N MET A 1 1.33 -2.08 -14.14
CA MET A 1 2.14 -1.80 -12.96
C MET A 1 3.58 -1.48 -13.34
N CYS A 2 4.37 -2.35 -13.94
CA CYS A 2 5.78 -2.05 -14.30
C CYS A 2 6.00 -0.65 -14.93
N ILE A 3 5.11 -0.21 -15.82
CA ILE A 3 5.26 1.10 -16.49
C ILE A 3 5.00 2.25 -15.51
N ARG A 4 4.02 2.13 -14.62
CA ARG A 4 3.77 3.13 -13.57
C ARG A 4 4.96 3.22 -12.62
N ASP A 5 5.56 2.09 -12.29
CA ASP A 5 6.70 2.01 -11.38
C ASP A 5 7.97 2.64 -12.01
N SER A 6 8.08 2.61 -13.36
CA SER A 6 9.13 3.38 -14.06
C SER A 6 8.94 4.90 -13.92
N VAL A 7 7.69 5.41 -13.84
CA VAL A 7 7.44 6.83 -13.55
C VAL A 7 7.95 7.19 -12.15
N TRP A 8 7.75 6.33 -11.17
CA TRP A 8 8.27 6.53 -9.81
C TRP A 8 9.79 6.58 -9.79
N LEU A 9 10.44 5.70 -10.54
CA LEU A 9 11.90 5.68 -10.65
C LEU A 9 12.44 7.01 -11.23
N VAL A 10 11.81 7.51 -12.31
CA VAL A 10 12.17 8.80 -12.92
C VAL A 10 11.98 9.95 -11.92
N LEU A 11 10.84 9.99 -11.23
CA LEU A 11 10.55 11.04 -10.24
C LEU A 11 11.53 10.99 -9.06
N ALA A 12 11.84 9.80 -8.53
CA ALA A 12 12.80 9.63 -7.44
C ALA A 12 14.21 10.06 -7.87
N THR A 13 14.63 9.72 -9.09
CA THR A 13 15.93 10.15 -9.65
C THR A 13 15.99 11.66 -9.76
N PHE A 14 14.96 12.27 -10.36
CA PHE A 14 14.90 13.72 -10.56
C PHE A 14 14.91 14.47 -9.22
N GLN A 15 14.14 13.97 -8.25
CA GLN A 15 14.10 14.56 -6.91
C GLN A 15 15.45 14.46 -6.19
N ASN A 16 16.13 13.31 -6.25
CA ASN A 16 17.46 13.17 -5.65
C ASN A 16 18.47 14.13 -6.27
N ILE A 17 18.44 14.33 -7.60
CA ILE A 17 19.35 15.25 -8.30
C ILE A 17 19.05 16.71 -7.91
N ILE A 18 17.78 17.12 -7.88
CA ILE A 18 17.41 18.51 -7.56
C ILE A 18 17.75 18.86 -6.11
N VAL A 19 17.42 17.94 -5.18
CA VAL A 19 17.64 18.19 -3.75
C VAL A 19 19.11 17.97 -3.36
N GLY A 20 19.92 17.37 -4.25
CA GLY A 20 21.33 17.07 -3.97
C GLY A 20 21.50 15.94 -2.95
N ASN A 21 20.54 15.02 -2.85
CA ASN A 21 20.65 13.89 -1.93
C ASN A 21 21.72 12.90 -2.37
N ASP A 22 22.43 12.34 -1.39
CA ASP A 22 23.39 11.27 -1.66
C ASP A 22 22.64 9.97 -2.02
N PHE A 23 23.10 9.27 -3.07
CA PHE A 23 22.62 7.95 -3.45
C PHE A 23 23.25 6.82 -2.61
N ARG A 24 24.11 7.14 -1.67
CA ARG A 24 24.74 6.14 -0.82
C ARG A 24 23.75 5.55 0.16
N ILE A 25 23.81 4.21 0.27
CA ILE A 25 23.02 3.44 1.23
C ILE A 25 23.97 2.74 2.19
N PRO A 26 23.75 2.87 3.51
CA PRO A 26 24.46 2.07 4.50
C PRO A 26 24.27 0.57 4.24
N GLY A 27 25.33 -0.21 4.42
CA GLY A 27 25.29 -1.66 4.12
C GLY A 27 24.23 -2.44 4.89
N ASP A 28 23.93 -2.00 6.10
CA ASP A 28 22.91 -2.57 7.00
C ASP A 28 21.47 -2.31 6.54
N CYS A 29 21.24 -1.32 5.68
CA CYS A 29 19.91 -1.01 5.13
C CYS A 29 19.53 -1.89 3.92
N TRP A 30 20.50 -2.49 3.21
CA TRP A 30 20.22 -3.29 2.01
C TRP A 30 19.26 -4.46 2.23
N PRO A 31 19.42 -5.28 3.29
CA PRO A 31 18.44 -6.36 3.53
C PRO A 31 17.03 -5.85 3.70
N LEU A 32 16.85 -4.72 4.40
CA LEU A 32 15.54 -4.12 4.61
C LEU A 32 14.92 -3.57 3.31
N ILE A 33 15.74 -2.98 2.43
CA ILE A 33 15.29 -2.52 1.10
C ILE A 33 14.85 -3.70 0.24
N VAL A 34 15.56 -4.83 0.29
CA VAL A 34 15.16 -6.05 -0.43
C VAL A 34 13.87 -6.63 0.16
N ILE A 35 13.70 -6.63 1.48
CA ILE A 35 12.46 -7.04 2.15
C ILE A 35 11.31 -6.11 1.74
N SER A 36 11.52 -4.80 1.75
CA SER A 36 10.53 -3.81 1.32
C SER A 36 10.12 -4.05 -0.14
N ALA A 37 11.07 -4.15 -1.07
CA ALA A 37 10.78 -4.37 -2.48
C ALA A 37 10.05 -5.71 -2.72
N SER A 38 10.45 -6.76 -2.02
CA SER A 38 9.80 -8.08 -2.07
C SER A 38 8.39 -8.02 -1.52
N GLY A 39 8.21 -7.38 -0.37
CA GLY A 39 6.90 -7.16 0.28
C GLY A 39 5.95 -6.36 -0.62
N LEU A 40 6.45 -5.28 -1.23
CA LEU A 40 5.66 -4.47 -2.15
C LEU A 40 5.28 -5.24 -3.43
N THR A 41 6.18 -6.07 -3.95
CA THR A 41 5.91 -6.96 -5.08
C THR A 41 4.84 -8.00 -4.73
N LEU A 42 4.93 -8.62 -3.55
CA LEU A 42 3.92 -9.56 -3.05
C LEU A 42 2.57 -8.89 -2.84
N TYR A 43 2.55 -7.67 -2.30
CA TYR A 43 1.35 -6.86 -2.17
C TYR A 43 0.68 -6.60 -3.52
N TYR A 44 1.42 -6.17 -4.53
CA TYR A 44 0.88 -5.92 -5.87
C TYR A 44 0.38 -7.19 -6.53
N TYR A 45 1.17 -8.24 -6.53
CA TYR A 45 0.79 -9.52 -7.12
C TYR A 45 -0.40 -10.14 -6.41
N GLY A 46 -0.37 -10.23 -5.09
CA GLY A 46 -1.43 -10.82 -4.28
C GLY A 46 -2.75 -10.10 -4.44
N THR A 47 -2.74 -8.76 -4.41
CA THR A 47 -3.93 -7.94 -4.62
C THR A 47 -4.56 -8.19 -5.99
N LEU A 48 -3.76 -8.10 -7.07
CA LEU A 48 -4.27 -8.32 -8.42
C LEU A 48 -4.73 -9.76 -8.66
N ALA A 49 -3.99 -10.73 -8.13
CA ALA A 49 -4.34 -12.14 -8.27
C ALA A 49 -5.59 -12.50 -7.47
N ALA A 50 -5.78 -11.94 -6.26
CA ALA A 50 -6.98 -12.11 -5.46
C ALA A 50 -8.21 -11.55 -6.19
N MET A 51 -8.10 -10.35 -6.77
CA MET A 51 -9.17 -9.71 -7.54
C MET A 51 -9.56 -10.50 -8.81
N LYS A 52 -8.61 -11.21 -9.44
CA LYS A 52 -8.92 -12.05 -10.61
C LYS A 52 -9.61 -13.37 -10.27
N VAL A 53 -9.41 -13.89 -9.07
CA VAL A 53 -9.94 -15.20 -8.63
C VAL A 53 -11.22 -15.07 -7.84
N GLY A 54 -11.39 -13.97 -7.11
CA GLY A 54 -12.51 -13.72 -6.21
C GLY A 54 -13.15 -12.35 -6.37
N GLU A 55 -14.23 -12.13 -5.63
CA GLU A 55 -14.91 -10.84 -5.61
C GLU A 55 -14.10 -9.81 -4.80
N MET A 56 -13.87 -8.65 -5.38
CA MET A 56 -13.09 -7.56 -4.76
C MET A 56 -13.66 -7.15 -3.40
N SER A 57 -14.98 -7.10 -3.28
CA SER A 57 -15.68 -6.71 -2.05
C SER A 57 -15.39 -7.62 -0.86
N ILE A 58 -15.00 -8.89 -1.11
CA ILE A 58 -14.71 -9.87 -0.06
C ILE A 58 -13.23 -9.85 0.33
N TYR A 59 -12.32 -9.81 -0.64
CA TYR A 59 -10.89 -9.99 -0.39
C TYR A 59 -10.14 -8.68 -0.16
N TYR A 60 -10.63 -7.57 -0.69
CA TYR A 60 -9.98 -6.27 -0.51
C TYR A 60 -9.94 -5.79 0.94
N PRO A 61 -10.97 -6.01 1.80
CA PRO A 61 -10.88 -5.72 3.23
C PRO A 61 -9.70 -6.42 3.91
N ILE A 62 -9.45 -7.69 3.55
CA ILE A 62 -8.33 -8.46 4.12
C ILE A 62 -6.99 -7.82 3.73
N VAL A 63 -6.84 -7.45 2.45
CA VAL A 63 -5.64 -6.75 1.98
C VAL A 63 -5.44 -5.42 2.72
N ARG A 64 -6.54 -4.70 2.99
CA ARG A 64 -6.52 -3.42 3.72
C ARG A 64 -6.35 -3.56 5.24
N SER A 65 -6.39 -4.77 5.77
CA SER A 65 -6.15 -5.05 7.18
C SER A 65 -4.67 -4.98 7.58
N SER A 66 -3.79 -4.54 6.70
CA SER A 66 -2.37 -4.40 6.97
C SER A 66 -2.01 -3.66 8.27
N PRO A 67 -2.75 -2.62 8.75
CA PRO A 67 -2.42 -1.99 10.04
C PRO A 67 -2.41 -2.97 11.22
N ILE A 68 -3.34 -3.95 11.22
CA ILE A 68 -3.35 -4.99 12.26
C ILE A 68 -2.12 -5.88 12.16
N ALA A 69 -1.76 -6.31 10.95
CA ALA A 69 -0.55 -7.09 10.75
C ALA A 69 0.70 -6.29 11.16
N ILE A 70 0.76 -4.99 10.87
CA ILE A 70 1.86 -4.12 11.29
C ILE A 70 1.95 -4.08 12.82
N VAL A 71 0.86 -3.83 13.55
CA VAL A 71 0.84 -3.84 15.03
C VAL A 71 1.41 -5.15 15.57
N ILE A 72 0.93 -6.29 15.05
CA ILE A 72 1.40 -7.61 15.51
C ILE A 72 2.89 -7.79 15.24
N PHE A 73 3.36 -7.46 14.03
CA PHE A 73 4.76 -7.61 13.67
C PHE A 73 5.67 -6.62 14.41
N SER A 74 5.27 -5.35 14.56
CA SER A 74 6.03 -4.35 15.30
C SER A 74 6.14 -4.73 16.78
N TRP A 75 5.05 -5.22 17.38
CA TRP A 75 5.10 -5.74 18.75
C TRP A 75 6.02 -6.95 18.91
N LEU A 76 5.93 -7.94 17.98
CA LEU A 76 6.72 -9.18 18.08
C LEU A 76 8.18 -9.00 17.69
N ILE A 77 8.50 -8.15 16.70
CA ILE A 77 9.83 -8.05 16.10
C ILE A 77 10.59 -6.84 16.64
N LEU A 78 9.91 -5.68 16.75
CA LEU A 78 10.52 -4.43 17.18
C LEU A 78 10.37 -4.19 18.70
N GLY A 79 9.52 -4.98 19.37
CA GLY A 79 9.24 -4.81 20.81
C GLY A 79 8.46 -3.54 21.12
N GLU A 80 7.79 -2.94 20.13
CA GLU A 80 6.99 -1.72 20.30
C GLU A 80 5.82 -1.96 21.26
N LYS A 81 5.53 -0.98 22.09
CA LYS A 81 4.44 -1.04 23.07
C LYS A 81 3.33 -0.08 22.64
N TYR A 82 2.19 -0.63 22.29
CA TYR A 82 1.00 0.15 21.98
C TYR A 82 0.15 0.34 23.23
N THR A 83 -0.41 1.53 23.41
CA THR A 83 -1.40 1.77 24.47
C THR A 83 -2.69 0.99 24.16
N SER A 84 -3.45 0.63 25.17
CA SER A 84 -4.75 -0.04 24.97
C SER A 84 -5.68 0.80 24.09
N LEU A 85 -5.60 2.13 24.19
CA LEU A 85 -6.41 3.05 23.40
C LEU A 85 -6.00 3.05 21.93
N SER A 86 -4.69 3.00 21.61
CA SER A 86 -4.19 2.89 20.23
C SER A 86 -4.66 1.58 19.57
N VAL A 87 -4.60 0.46 20.31
CA VAL A 87 -5.09 -0.84 19.81
C VAL A 87 -6.59 -0.79 19.55
N ILE A 88 -7.38 -0.24 20.48
CA ILE A 88 -8.84 -0.08 20.29
C ILE A 88 -9.13 0.81 19.07
N ALA A 89 -8.43 1.93 18.92
CA ALA A 89 -8.59 2.84 17.80
C ALA A 89 -8.32 2.13 16.44
N ILE A 90 -7.24 1.36 16.36
CA ILE A 90 -6.90 0.58 15.15
C ILE A 90 -7.98 -0.48 14.86
N LEU A 91 -8.49 -1.16 15.88
CA LEU A 91 -9.59 -2.13 15.72
C LEU A 91 -10.88 -1.45 15.24
N VAL A 92 -11.21 -0.27 15.77
CA VAL A 92 -12.39 0.51 15.34
C VAL A 92 -12.26 0.90 13.86
N ILE A 93 -11.09 1.40 13.43
CA ILE A 93 -10.81 1.72 12.03
C ILE A 93 -11.01 0.47 11.16
N PHE A 94 -10.48 -0.65 11.60
CA PHE A 94 -10.55 -1.92 10.87
C PHE A 94 -11.98 -2.44 10.73
N VAL A 95 -12.75 -2.45 11.81
CA VAL A 95 -14.17 -2.86 11.78
C VAL A 95 -14.95 -1.94 10.86
N GLY A 96 -14.77 -0.63 10.94
CA GLY A 96 -15.39 0.34 10.04
C GLY A 96 -15.06 0.08 8.58
N ALA A 97 -13.79 -0.22 8.26
CA ALA A 97 -13.35 -0.51 6.90
C ALA A 97 -13.96 -1.82 6.35
N ILE A 98 -14.04 -2.88 7.16
CA ILE A 98 -14.71 -4.13 6.78
C ILE A 98 -16.20 -3.92 6.55
N MET A 99 -16.89 -3.29 7.49
CA MET A 99 -18.34 -3.09 7.42
C MET A 99 -18.73 -2.21 6.24
N LEU A 100 -17.90 -1.22 5.91
CA LEU A 100 -18.11 -0.38 4.74
C LEU A 100 -18.07 -1.17 3.43
N GLN A 101 -17.21 -2.18 3.35
CA GLN A 101 -17.00 -2.98 2.15
C GLN A 101 -17.92 -4.22 2.08
N ASN A 102 -18.49 -4.63 3.21
CA ASN A 102 -19.33 -5.83 3.30
C ASN A 102 -20.76 -5.55 2.81
N SER A 103 -20.93 -5.41 1.50
CA SER A 103 -22.24 -5.14 0.89
C SER A 103 -23.02 -6.41 0.47
N ARG A 104 -22.43 -7.62 0.54
CA ARG A 104 -23.11 -8.87 0.16
C ARG A 104 -22.66 -10.06 1.02
N PRO A 105 -23.58 -10.94 1.46
CA PRO A 105 -23.23 -12.18 2.14
C PRO A 105 -22.71 -13.20 1.10
N GLY A 106 -21.41 -13.42 1.09
CA GLY A 106 -20.74 -14.40 0.23
C GLY A 106 -19.36 -14.71 0.79
N PHE A 107 -19.33 -15.15 2.06
CA PHE A 107 -18.10 -15.30 2.81
C PHE A 107 -17.27 -16.50 2.35
N LEU A 108 -16.01 -16.26 1.96
CA LEU A 108 -14.91 -17.25 1.94
C LEU A 108 -14.98 -18.45 0.96
N GLY A 109 -15.68 -18.34 -0.18
CA GLY A 109 -15.81 -19.49 -1.07
C GLY A 109 -14.54 -19.98 -1.78
N LYS A 110 -13.49 -19.14 -1.90
CA LYS A 110 -12.28 -19.51 -2.67
C LYS A 110 -11.02 -19.41 -1.82
N LYS A 111 -10.56 -20.54 -1.26
CA LYS A 111 -9.34 -20.64 -0.44
C LYS A 111 -8.11 -19.99 -1.11
N LYS A 112 -7.98 -20.11 -2.44
CA LYS A 112 -6.89 -19.50 -3.20
C LYS A 112 -6.92 -17.96 -3.16
N ALA A 113 -8.08 -17.34 -3.31
CA ALA A 113 -8.21 -15.88 -3.24
C ALA A 113 -7.93 -15.37 -1.83
N LEU A 114 -8.39 -16.11 -0.81
CA LEU A 114 -8.09 -15.82 0.59
C LEU A 114 -6.58 -15.86 0.89
N ALA A 115 -5.90 -16.92 0.46
CA ALA A 115 -4.44 -17.03 0.62
C ALA A 115 -3.69 -15.89 -0.08
N LEU A 116 -4.12 -15.49 -1.28
CA LEU A 116 -3.55 -14.36 -2.02
C LEU A 116 -3.79 -13.02 -1.30
N ALA A 117 -4.97 -12.84 -0.69
CA ALA A 117 -5.28 -11.64 0.09
C ALA A 117 -4.42 -11.55 1.36
N PHE A 118 -4.23 -12.66 2.09
CA PHE A 118 -3.32 -12.71 3.23
C PHE A 118 -1.87 -12.49 2.83
N MET A 119 -1.43 -13.04 1.71
CA MET A 119 -0.10 -12.78 1.15
C MET A 119 0.10 -11.29 0.84
N ALA A 120 -0.90 -10.64 0.24
CA ALA A 120 -0.87 -9.20 -0.01
C ALA A 120 -0.84 -8.39 1.29
N MET A 121 -1.60 -8.78 2.29
CA MET A 121 -1.61 -8.14 3.61
C MET A 121 -0.23 -8.25 4.28
N ALA A 122 0.36 -9.45 4.30
CA ALA A 122 1.70 -9.67 4.85
C ALA A 122 2.76 -8.88 4.07
N GLY A 123 2.69 -8.85 2.74
CA GLY A 123 3.55 -8.03 1.91
C GLY A 123 3.43 -6.54 2.24
N SER A 124 2.18 -6.07 2.47
CA SER A 124 1.94 -4.67 2.87
C SER A 124 2.55 -4.34 4.23
N ALA A 125 2.44 -5.22 5.21
CA ALA A 125 3.06 -5.05 6.52
C ALA A 125 4.59 -5.04 6.42
N SER A 126 5.17 -5.99 5.67
CA SER A 126 6.62 -6.11 5.49
C SER A 126 7.25 -4.87 4.89
N TYR A 127 6.69 -4.33 3.79
CA TYR A 127 7.27 -3.12 3.20
C TYR A 127 7.08 -1.90 4.10
N SER A 128 5.94 -1.75 4.78
CA SER A 128 5.68 -0.58 5.62
C SER A 128 6.65 -0.53 6.83
N ILE A 129 6.89 -1.67 7.48
CA ILE A 129 7.82 -1.75 8.62
C ILE A 129 9.26 -1.54 8.14
N SER A 130 9.67 -2.20 7.05
CA SER A 130 11.03 -2.03 6.50
C SER A 130 11.30 -0.59 6.09
N ASP A 131 10.34 0.06 5.45
CA ASP A 131 10.46 1.46 5.02
C ASP A 131 10.56 2.41 6.22
N ALA A 132 9.75 2.20 7.25
CA ALA A 132 9.79 2.99 8.48
C ALA A 132 11.18 2.93 9.17
N ILE A 133 11.82 1.77 9.15
CA ILE A 133 13.19 1.60 9.70
C ILE A 133 14.23 2.25 8.80
N VAL A 134 14.15 2.04 7.49
CA VAL A 134 15.17 2.51 6.53
C VAL A 134 15.20 4.03 6.42
N VAL A 135 14.03 4.70 6.45
CA VAL A 135 13.97 6.16 6.32
C VAL A 135 14.58 6.91 7.51
N GLN A 136 14.82 6.24 8.63
CA GLN A 136 15.58 6.84 9.75
C GLN A 136 17.07 7.05 9.41
N LYS A 137 17.59 6.36 8.38
CA LYS A 137 19.00 6.41 7.97
C LYS A 137 19.20 6.87 6.52
N VAL A 138 18.17 6.76 5.70
CA VAL A 138 18.22 7.00 4.24
C VAL A 138 17.09 7.95 3.86
N LYS A 139 17.37 8.93 3.02
CA LYS A 139 16.34 9.87 2.54
C LYS A 139 15.22 9.16 1.79
N PRO A 140 13.95 9.59 1.96
CA PRO A 140 12.77 8.96 1.32
C PRO A 140 12.90 8.78 -0.19
N SER A 141 13.44 9.79 -0.91
CA SER A 141 13.64 9.72 -2.36
C SER A 141 14.70 8.68 -2.77
N THR A 142 15.77 8.54 -1.98
CA THR A 142 16.81 7.53 -2.21
C THR A 142 16.29 6.12 -1.94
N LEU A 143 15.50 5.92 -0.87
CA LEU A 143 14.81 4.66 -0.61
C LEU A 143 13.88 4.29 -1.79
N LEU A 144 13.04 5.21 -2.25
CA LEU A 144 12.14 5.00 -3.38
C LEU A 144 12.89 4.61 -4.65
N PHE A 145 14.01 5.28 -4.93
CA PHE A 145 14.83 4.96 -6.10
C PHE A 145 15.25 3.48 -6.11
N TYR A 146 15.90 3.00 -5.06
CA TYR A 146 16.39 1.62 -5.01
C TYR A 146 15.27 0.59 -4.86
N CYS A 147 14.26 0.88 -4.04
CA CYS A 147 13.11 -0.01 -3.88
C CYS A 147 12.40 -0.24 -5.23
N TYR A 148 12.18 0.84 -6.01
CA TYR A 148 11.48 0.71 -7.29
C TYR A 148 12.33 0.15 -8.42
N ILE A 149 13.65 0.23 -8.36
CA ILE A 149 14.53 -0.58 -9.24
C ILE A 149 14.26 -2.06 -8.99
N LEU A 150 14.28 -2.50 -7.73
CA LEU A 150 14.07 -3.90 -7.37
C LEU A 150 12.64 -4.38 -7.68
N VAL A 151 11.63 -3.57 -7.35
CA VAL A 151 10.22 -3.88 -7.67
C VAL A 151 10.02 -4.03 -9.16
N SER A 152 10.55 -3.09 -9.96
CA SER A 152 10.46 -3.15 -11.42
C SER A 152 11.14 -4.39 -11.97
N LEU A 153 12.31 -4.75 -11.43
CA LEU A 153 13.03 -5.97 -11.79
C LEU A 153 12.22 -7.22 -11.46
N PHE A 154 11.69 -7.32 -10.22
CA PHE A 154 10.89 -8.47 -9.78
C PHE A 154 9.62 -8.64 -10.63
N LEU A 155 8.90 -7.56 -10.87
CA LEU A 155 7.70 -7.60 -11.71
C LEU A 155 8.02 -7.93 -13.17
N PHE A 156 9.13 -7.42 -13.71
CA PHE A 156 9.59 -7.76 -15.05
C PHE A 156 9.93 -9.24 -15.16
N LEU A 157 10.68 -9.79 -14.20
CA LEU A 157 11.00 -11.21 -14.15
C LEU A 157 9.72 -12.06 -14.04
N MET A 158 8.81 -11.71 -13.14
CA MET A 158 7.52 -12.43 -13.02
C MET A 158 6.71 -12.40 -14.32
N LEU A 159 6.74 -11.28 -15.04
CA LEU A 159 6.05 -11.16 -16.32
C LEU A 159 6.74 -12.01 -17.41
N SER A 160 8.06 -12.01 -17.46
CA SER A 160 8.86 -12.75 -18.43
C SER A 160 8.77 -14.26 -18.26
N PHE A 161 8.71 -14.74 -17.01
CA PHE A 161 8.53 -16.17 -16.71
C PHE A 161 7.07 -16.65 -16.83
N ASN A 162 6.12 -15.75 -17.12
CA ASN A 162 4.73 -16.15 -17.29
C ASN A 162 4.48 -16.74 -18.69
N ASN A 163 4.52 -18.07 -18.80
CA ASN A 163 4.30 -18.83 -20.02
C ASN A 163 2.96 -18.54 -20.75
N ARG A 164 2.04 -17.79 -20.13
CA ARG A 164 0.79 -17.37 -20.78
C ARG A 164 0.97 -16.18 -21.71
N ILE A 165 2.08 -15.45 -21.61
CA ILE A 165 2.38 -14.31 -22.47
C ILE A 165 3.20 -14.83 -23.66
N LYS A 166 2.52 -15.07 -24.78
CA LYS A 166 3.15 -15.51 -26.05
C LYS A 166 3.94 -14.39 -26.75
N LYS A 167 3.69 -13.13 -26.41
CA LYS A 167 4.39 -11.96 -26.97
C LYS A 167 5.60 -11.61 -26.11
N ASN A 168 6.62 -10.99 -26.73
CA ASN A 168 7.75 -10.44 -25.99
C ASN A 168 7.25 -9.42 -24.96
N THR A 169 7.66 -9.57 -23.70
CA THR A 169 7.27 -8.75 -22.58
C THR A 169 7.44 -7.25 -22.84
N VAL A 170 8.52 -6.87 -23.53
CA VAL A 170 8.82 -5.47 -23.86
C VAL A 170 7.77 -4.90 -24.82
N ILE A 171 7.35 -5.68 -25.82
CA ILE A 171 6.31 -5.25 -26.79
C ILE A 171 5.00 -5.00 -26.06
N VAL A 172 4.60 -5.88 -25.14
CA VAL A 172 3.37 -5.72 -24.33
C VAL A 172 3.43 -4.43 -23.51
N LEU A 173 4.58 -4.12 -22.90
CA LEU A 173 4.75 -2.89 -22.13
C LEU A 173 4.64 -1.64 -23.01
N ILE A 174 5.26 -1.64 -24.19
CA ILE A 174 5.19 -0.52 -25.14
C ILE A 174 3.76 -0.31 -25.67
N GLU A 175 3.04 -1.40 -25.99
CA GLU A 175 1.64 -1.32 -26.42
C GLU A 175 0.75 -0.68 -25.33
N GLN A 176 0.90 -1.10 -24.07
CA GLN A 176 0.15 -0.55 -22.93
C GLN A 176 0.49 0.93 -22.67
N TRP A 177 1.75 1.31 -22.80
CA TRP A 177 2.17 2.71 -22.70
C TRP A 177 1.48 3.59 -23.72
N LYS A 178 1.47 3.16 -25.00
CA LYS A 178 0.86 3.92 -26.10
C LYS A 178 -0.66 4.08 -25.94
N LEU A 179 -1.33 3.11 -25.31
CA LEU A 179 -2.79 3.13 -25.13
C LEU A 179 -3.23 4.13 -24.03
N ASP A 180 -2.51 4.21 -22.91
CA ASP A 180 -2.98 4.91 -21.71
C ASP A 180 -1.91 5.79 -21.05
N GLN A 181 -1.00 6.38 -21.82
CA GLN A 181 0.15 7.14 -21.30
C GLN A 181 -0.24 8.24 -20.28
N TYR A 182 -1.28 9.03 -20.55
CA TYR A 182 -1.71 10.10 -19.67
C TYR A 182 -2.25 9.59 -18.33
N ARG A 183 -3.04 8.50 -18.36
CA ARG A 183 -3.55 7.85 -17.15
C ARG A 183 -2.45 7.21 -16.34
N ILE A 184 -1.46 6.60 -16.99
CA ILE A 184 -0.31 5.98 -16.33
C ILE A 184 0.56 7.05 -15.69
N LEU A 185 0.83 8.17 -16.39
CA LEU A 185 1.60 9.29 -15.86
C LEU A 185 0.91 9.93 -14.66
N SER A 186 -0.35 10.33 -14.81
CA SER A 186 -1.09 10.97 -13.72
C SER A 186 -1.21 10.07 -12.48
N ALA A 187 -1.54 8.79 -12.68
CA ALA A 187 -1.58 7.81 -11.60
C ALA A 187 -0.19 7.60 -10.96
N GLY A 188 0.87 7.60 -11.77
CA GLY A 188 2.26 7.50 -11.31
C GLY A 188 2.63 8.69 -10.43
N VAL A 189 2.43 9.90 -10.89
CA VAL A 189 2.76 11.13 -10.15
C VAL A 189 1.97 11.23 -8.84
N ILE A 190 0.64 11.07 -8.90
CA ILE A 190 -0.22 11.19 -7.72
C ILE A 190 0.15 10.11 -6.67
N SER A 191 0.36 8.87 -7.11
CA SER A 191 0.72 7.80 -6.19
C SER A 191 2.13 7.98 -5.62
N TYR A 192 3.09 8.50 -6.40
CA TYR A 192 4.42 8.86 -5.91
C TYR A 192 4.35 9.91 -4.81
N CYS A 193 3.70 11.03 -5.07
CA CYS A 193 3.54 12.09 -4.08
C CYS A 193 2.87 11.58 -2.80
N SER A 194 1.80 10.79 -2.95
CA SER A 194 1.11 10.19 -1.80
C SER A 194 2.02 9.30 -0.96
N TYR A 195 2.82 8.43 -1.61
CA TYR A 195 3.70 7.54 -0.86
C TYR A 195 4.93 8.24 -0.29
N TYR A 196 5.45 9.23 -1.00
CA TYR A 196 6.53 10.08 -0.51
C TYR A 196 6.16 10.80 0.78
N LEU A 197 4.93 11.34 0.88
CA LEU A 197 4.42 11.96 2.12
C LEU A 197 4.34 10.95 3.28
N ILE A 198 4.03 9.69 3.01
CA ILE A 198 4.04 8.64 4.03
C ILE A 198 5.46 8.38 4.53
N LEU A 199 6.43 8.33 3.63
CA LEU A 199 7.84 8.16 4.02
C LEU A 199 8.37 9.35 4.79
N ILE A 200 7.93 10.58 4.48
CA ILE A 200 8.25 11.75 5.32
C ILE A 200 7.67 11.60 6.72
N ALA A 201 6.41 11.12 6.85
CA ALA A 201 5.83 10.87 8.15
C ALA A 201 6.65 9.87 8.97
N PHE A 202 7.17 8.82 8.35
CA PHE A 202 8.10 7.88 8.98
C PHE A 202 9.45 8.54 9.33
N GLU A 203 10.02 9.34 8.42
CA GLU A 203 11.29 10.08 8.68
C GLU A 203 11.16 11.02 9.90
N LEU A 204 9.99 11.60 10.11
CA LEU A 204 9.66 12.45 11.26
C LEU A 204 9.37 11.67 12.55
N GLY A 205 9.53 10.35 12.55
CA GLY A 205 9.34 9.50 13.73
C GLY A 205 7.95 8.91 13.86
N GLY A 206 7.09 9.03 12.84
CA GLY A 206 5.75 8.41 12.85
C GLY A 206 5.84 6.88 12.90
N ASP A 207 5.11 6.28 13.86
CA ASP A 207 4.97 4.83 13.99
C ASP A 207 4.33 4.19 12.76
N ALA A 208 4.86 3.05 12.31
CA ALA A 208 4.39 2.37 11.11
C ALA A 208 2.92 1.94 11.18
N ALA A 209 2.45 1.50 12.34
CA ALA A 209 1.08 1.07 12.54
C ALA A 209 0.12 2.27 12.56
N ILE A 210 0.50 3.34 13.25
CA ILE A 210 -0.29 4.58 13.37
C ILE A 210 -0.43 5.25 11.99
N VAL A 211 0.67 5.47 11.28
CA VAL A 211 0.66 6.05 9.93
C VAL A 211 -0.16 5.18 8.97
N SER A 212 -0.02 3.85 9.05
CA SER A 212 -0.79 2.93 8.20
C SER A 212 -2.29 2.95 8.55
N ALA A 213 -2.67 3.13 9.81
CA ALA A 213 -4.06 3.29 10.23
C ALA A 213 -4.63 4.64 9.73
N ILE A 214 -3.90 5.74 9.87
CA ILE A 214 -4.31 7.07 9.39
C ILE A 214 -4.50 7.07 7.86
N ARG A 215 -3.73 6.30 7.10
CA ARG A 215 -3.94 6.11 5.64
C ARG A 215 -5.33 5.62 5.29
N GLN A 216 -6.05 4.95 6.21
CA GLN A 216 -7.44 4.54 6.00
C GLN A 216 -8.40 5.74 5.92
N ALA A 217 -7.98 6.97 6.28
CA ALA A 217 -8.76 8.20 6.07
C ALA A 217 -9.17 8.43 4.61
N SER A 218 -8.41 7.86 3.66
CA SER A 218 -8.80 7.86 2.25
C SER A 218 -10.14 7.17 1.97
N ILE A 219 -10.57 6.26 2.85
CA ILE A 219 -11.83 5.51 2.67
C ILE A 219 -13.05 6.41 2.92
N PRO A 220 -13.20 7.10 4.07
CA PRO A 220 -14.28 8.07 4.28
C PRO A 220 -14.34 9.14 3.18
N ILE A 221 -13.19 9.68 2.79
CA ILE A 221 -13.10 10.70 1.72
C ILE A 221 -13.64 10.13 0.40
N SER A 222 -13.24 8.91 0.04
CA SER A 222 -13.70 8.25 -1.18
C SER A 222 -15.21 8.01 -1.16
N VAL A 223 -15.79 7.64 0.00
CA VAL A 223 -17.23 7.44 0.17
C VAL A 223 -18.00 8.76 -0.02
N LEU A 224 -17.51 9.85 0.57
CA LEU A 224 -18.13 11.17 0.41
C LEU A 224 -18.08 11.62 -1.05
N LEU A 225 -16.95 11.48 -1.72
CA LEU A 225 -16.80 11.84 -3.13
C LEU A 225 -17.68 10.97 -4.04
N ALA A 226 -17.75 9.66 -3.80
CA ALA A 226 -18.60 8.76 -4.57
C ALA A 226 -20.09 9.08 -4.35
N GLY A 227 -20.50 9.36 -3.12
CA GLY A 227 -21.87 9.77 -2.82
C GLY A 227 -22.26 11.09 -3.52
N TYR A 228 -21.34 12.06 -3.53
CA TYR A 228 -21.59 13.36 -4.13
C TYR A 228 -21.58 13.32 -5.68
N PHE A 229 -20.54 12.71 -6.27
CA PHE A 229 -20.34 12.73 -7.73
C PHE A 229 -21.09 11.62 -8.46
N LEU A 230 -21.14 10.40 -7.88
CA LEU A 230 -21.72 9.24 -8.55
C LEU A 230 -23.18 8.98 -8.14
N LYS A 231 -23.71 9.73 -7.14
CA LYS A 231 -25.07 9.60 -6.60
C LYS A 231 -25.44 8.14 -6.28
N GLU A 232 -24.47 7.42 -5.68
CA GLU A 232 -24.64 6.01 -5.35
C GLU A 232 -25.77 5.80 -4.33
N ASN A 233 -26.55 4.75 -4.52
CA ASN A 233 -27.54 4.31 -3.52
C ASN A 233 -26.81 3.79 -2.27
N GLU A 234 -27.46 3.87 -1.10
CA GLU A 234 -26.91 3.47 0.21
C GLU A 234 -25.81 4.39 0.79
N THR A 235 -25.65 5.60 0.29
CA THR A 235 -24.66 6.58 0.79
C THR A 235 -24.77 6.77 2.31
N PHE A 236 -25.97 6.80 2.87
CA PHE A 236 -26.18 6.98 4.32
C PHE A 236 -25.61 5.82 5.16
N ARG A 237 -25.79 4.57 4.72
CA ARG A 237 -25.24 3.41 5.43
C ARG A 237 -23.71 3.43 5.37
N ARG A 238 -23.16 3.74 4.19
CA ARG A 238 -21.71 3.86 3.99
C ARG A 238 -21.13 5.02 4.79
N LEU A 239 -21.87 6.13 4.91
CA LEU A 239 -21.45 7.27 5.72
C LEU A 239 -21.33 6.91 7.20
N GLY A 240 -22.26 6.10 7.75
CA GLY A 240 -22.16 5.62 9.12
C GLY A 240 -20.88 4.83 9.41
N TRP A 241 -20.51 3.90 8.52
CA TRP A 241 -19.24 3.17 8.66
C TRP A 241 -18.00 4.03 8.42
N ALA A 242 -18.09 5.00 7.49
CA ALA A 242 -17.04 5.97 7.27
C ALA A 242 -16.82 6.89 8.50
N THR A 243 -17.90 7.26 9.19
CA THR A 243 -17.81 8.01 10.46
C THR A 243 -17.11 7.18 11.54
N LEU A 244 -17.37 5.86 11.63
CA LEU A 244 -16.66 4.98 12.56
C LEU A 244 -15.15 4.97 12.30
N ILE A 245 -14.72 4.93 11.04
CA ILE A 245 -13.30 5.05 10.67
C ILE A 245 -12.74 6.41 11.11
N ALA A 246 -13.47 7.50 10.86
CA ALA A 246 -13.04 8.85 11.27
C ALA A 246 -12.90 8.97 12.80
N VAL A 247 -13.82 8.41 13.56
CA VAL A 247 -13.74 8.33 15.04
C VAL A 247 -12.50 7.55 15.48
N GLY A 248 -12.22 6.40 14.87
CA GLY A 248 -11.01 5.62 15.17
C GLY A 248 -9.72 6.40 14.87
N ILE A 249 -9.67 7.15 13.76
CA ILE A 249 -8.51 8.01 13.43
C ILE A 249 -8.36 9.14 14.45
N PHE A 250 -9.46 9.76 14.86
CA PHE A 250 -9.45 10.78 15.90
C PHE A 250 -8.95 10.23 17.24
N LEU A 251 -9.45 9.05 17.67
CA LEU A 251 -8.96 8.38 18.87
C LEU A 251 -7.45 8.11 18.79
N LEU A 252 -6.96 7.70 17.63
CA LEU A 252 -5.54 7.44 17.43
C LEU A 252 -4.69 8.71 17.55
N SER A 253 -5.20 9.87 17.07
CA SER A 253 -4.48 11.14 17.14
C SER A 253 -4.38 11.75 18.54
N ILE A 254 -5.13 11.23 19.52
CA ILE A 254 -5.05 11.66 20.93
C ILE A 254 -4.19 10.69 21.78
N THR A 255 -3.69 9.61 21.22
CA THR A 255 -2.85 8.63 21.93
C THR A 255 -1.35 8.91 21.86
N ASP A 256 -0.95 9.82 20.99
CA ASP A 256 0.38 10.41 20.88
C ASP A 256 0.43 11.71 21.66
#